data_e000b5f592e7b1475b0c271763f05ffa
#
_entry.id   e000b5f592e7b1475b0c271763f05ffa
#
_cell.length_a   1.000
_cell.length_b   1.000
_cell.length_c   1.000
_cell.angle_alpha   90.00
_cell.angle_beta   90.00
_cell.angle_gamma   90.00
#
_symmetry.space_group_name_H-M   'P 1'
#
loop_
_entity.id
_entity.type
_entity.pdbx_description
1 polymer ?
#
loop_
_entity_poly.entity_id
_entity_poly.type
_entity_poly.pdbx_seq_one_letter_code
_entity_poly.pdbx_strand_id
1 'polypeptide(L)'
;LNDLQSNGKTSAQVINYRREMKSSDWSLGLGLQRNDSNFRGISSERTGGNVVVGKRFNDQGIQLSLQTGYSILSLNNEKDGYALNSVLTASWKINKRASLNALMGYLKKASTISRQYDEIRFSINLAYNLIDTKGNGKEK
;
A
#
# COMPACT_ATOMS: atom_id res chain seq x y z
N LEU A 1 8.76 -33.08 27.45
CA LEU A 1 8.86 -31.83 26.65
C LEU A 1 7.90 -31.97 25.48
N ASN A 2 6.67 -31.47 25.66
CA ASN A 2 5.66 -31.50 24.62
C ASN A 2 5.99 -30.46 23.57
N ASP A 3 6.21 -30.90 22.34
CA ASP A 3 6.25 -30.08 21.15
C ASP A 3 4.92 -29.32 21.01
N LEU A 4 4.92 -28.07 21.37
CA LEU A 4 3.87 -27.10 21.04
C LEU A 4 4.01 -26.77 19.53
N GLN A 5 3.70 -27.73 18.66
CA GLN A 5 3.49 -27.45 17.25
C GLN A 5 2.30 -26.49 17.16
N SER A 6 2.58 -25.24 16.85
CA SER A 6 1.56 -24.24 16.55
C SER A 6 0.92 -24.58 15.20
N ASN A 7 -0.16 -25.36 15.22
CA ASN A 7 -0.95 -25.66 14.03
C ASN A 7 -1.72 -24.40 13.60
N GLY A 8 -1.04 -23.49 12.92
CA GLY A 8 -1.65 -22.34 12.26
C GLY A 8 -1.74 -22.60 10.75
N LYS A 9 -2.90 -22.37 10.15
CA LYS A 9 -3.08 -22.31 8.69
C LYS A 9 -3.35 -20.88 8.28
N THR A 10 -2.66 -20.40 7.26
CA THR A 10 -2.91 -19.10 6.65
C THR A 10 -3.08 -19.28 5.15
N SER A 11 -4.10 -18.66 4.58
CA SER A 11 -4.38 -18.63 3.14
C SER A 11 -4.54 -17.18 2.70
N ALA A 12 -3.94 -16.81 1.58
CA ALA A 12 -4.07 -15.49 0.98
C ALA A 12 -4.44 -15.61 -0.50
N GLN A 13 -5.47 -14.89 -0.91
CA GLN A 13 -5.90 -14.78 -2.31
C GLN A 13 -5.88 -13.31 -2.68
N VAL A 14 -5.27 -12.97 -3.81
CA VAL A 14 -5.14 -11.59 -4.29
C VAL A 14 -5.39 -11.56 -5.80
N ILE A 15 -6.26 -10.66 -6.23
CA ILE A 15 -6.51 -10.38 -7.65
C ILE A 15 -6.21 -8.89 -7.85
N ASN A 16 -5.34 -8.56 -8.79
CA ASN A 16 -4.99 -7.19 -9.11
C ASN A 16 -5.18 -6.94 -10.60
N TYR A 17 -5.76 -5.78 -10.91
CA TYR A 17 -5.86 -5.23 -12.25
C TYR A 17 -5.24 -3.85 -12.27
N ARG A 18 -4.41 -3.55 -13.27
CA ARG A 18 -3.82 -2.23 -13.46
C ARG A 18 -3.91 -1.83 -14.93
N ARG A 19 -4.31 -0.59 -15.18
CA ARG A 19 -4.35 0.02 -16.51
C ARG A 19 -3.62 1.37 -16.49
N GLU A 20 -2.74 1.56 -17.44
CA GLU A 20 -2.06 2.83 -17.69
C GLU A 20 -2.61 3.45 -18.98
N MET A 21 -3.04 4.69 -18.88
CA MET A 21 -3.56 5.48 -20.00
C MET A 21 -2.45 6.42 -20.49
N LYS A 22 -1.64 5.94 -21.43
CA LYS A 22 -0.44 6.64 -21.91
C LYS A 22 -0.71 8.02 -22.50
N SER A 23 -1.87 8.22 -23.15
CA SER A 23 -2.24 9.51 -23.77
C SER A 23 -2.60 10.60 -22.77
N SER A 24 -2.94 10.25 -21.53
CA SER A 24 -3.38 11.18 -20.50
C SER A 24 -2.56 11.11 -19.23
N ASP A 25 -1.52 10.23 -19.19
CA ASP A 25 -0.65 10.01 -18.02
C ASP A 25 -1.37 9.60 -16.74
N TRP A 26 -2.56 9.02 -16.88
CA TRP A 26 -3.30 8.45 -15.77
C TRP A 26 -3.02 6.96 -15.60
N SER A 27 -3.08 6.49 -14.38
CA SER A 27 -3.08 5.08 -14.04
C SER A 27 -4.24 4.75 -13.11
N LEU A 28 -4.89 3.61 -13.34
CA LEU A 28 -5.94 3.07 -12.50
C LEU A 28 -5.56 1.65 -12.09
N GLY A 29 -5.65 1.36 -10.81
CA GLY A 29 -5.47 0.04 -10.25
C GLY A 29 -6.68 -0.37 -9.41
N LEU A 30 -7.06 -1.63 -9.51
CA LEU A 30 -8.11 -2.26 -8.70
C LEU A 30 -7.53 -3.54 -8.10
N GLY A 31 -7.77 -3.77 -6.83
CA GLY A 31 -7.34 -4.97 -6.14
C GLY A 31 -8.44 -5.55 -5.28
N LEU A 32 -8.52 -6.88 -5.25
CA LEU A 32 -9.34 -7.65 -4.32
C LEU A 32 -8.44 -8.58 -3.54
N GLN A 33 -8.68 -8.71 -2.26
CA GLN A 33 -7.90 -9.58 -1.38
C GLN A 33 -8.78 -10.30 -0.38
N ARG A 34 -8.41 -11.55 -0.08
CA ARG A 34 -8.95 -12.34 1.00
C ARG A 34 -7.82 -13.01 1.74
N ASN A 35 -7.77 -12.84 3.03
CA ASN A 35 -6.80 -13.49 3.90
C ASN A 35 -7.56 -14.24 4.98
N ASP A 36 -7.33 -15.53 5.06
CA ASP A 36 -7.89 -16.43 6.06
C ASP A 36 -6.75 -16.92 6.96
N SER A 37 -6.95 -16.87 8.25
CA SER A 37 -6.00 -17.36 9.24
C SER A 37 -6.74 -18.16 10.30
N ASN A 38 -6.28 -19.36 10.58
CA ASN A 38 -6.79 -20.18 11.67
C ASN A 38 -5.64 -20.52 12.61
N PHE A 39 -5.74 -20.13 13.85
CA PHE A 39 -4.76 -20.40 14.87
C PHE A 39 -5.43 -20.86 16.16
N ARG A 40 -5.13 -22.07 16.61
CA ARG A 40 -5.69 -22.66 17.85
C ARG A 40 -7.23 -22.63 17.91
N GLY A 41 -7.89 -22.87 16.78
CA GLY A 41 -9.37 -22.88 16.71
C GLY A 41 -10.00 -21.49 16.58
N ILE A 42 -9.22 -20.41 16.56
CA ILE A 42 -9.70 -19.07 16.27
C ILE A 42 -9.52 -18.81 14.79
N SER A 43 -10.61 -18.64 14.07
CA SER A 43 -10.62 -18.29 12.64
C SER A 43 -10.75 -16.78 12.49
N SER A 44 -9.82 -16.17 11.76
CA SER A 44 -9.84 -14.76 11.39
C SER A 44 -9.84 -14.63 9.88
N GLU A 45 -10.79 -13.90 9.34
CA GLU A 45 -10.92 -13.60 7.91
C GLU A 45 -10.86 -12.09 7.69
N ARG A 46 -10.14 -11.69 6.65
CA ARG A 46 -10.12 -10.31 6.17
C ARG A 46 -10.36 -10.32 4.68
N THR A 47 -11.50 -9.77 4.26
CA THR A 47 -11.87 -9.63 2.85
C THR A 47 -11.99 -8.16 2.51
N GLY A 48 -11.44 -7.73 1.39
CA GLY A 48 -11.48 -6.32 1.01
C GLY A 48 -11.02 -6.05 -0.41
N GLY A 49 -11.04 -4.77 -0.75
CA GLY A 49 -10.54 -4.29 -2.02
C GLY A 49 -9.84 -2.94 -1.87
N ASN A 50 -9.11 -2.59 -2.90
CA ASN A 50 -8.45 -1.30 -2.99
C ASN A 50 -8.54 -0.72 -4.41
N VAL A 51 -8.54 0.59 -4.46
CA VAL A 51 -8.45 1.38 -5.69
C VAL A 51 -7.19 2.23 -5.61
N VAL A 52 -6.47 2.30 -6.72
CA VAL A 52 -5.30 3.16 -6.88
C VAL A 52 -5.53 4.05 -8.08
N VAL A 53 -5.41 5.35 -7.90
CA VAL A 53 -5.47 6.34 -9.00
C VAL A 53 -4.17 7.12 -8.99
N GLY A 54 -3.50 7.18 -10.13
CA GLY A 54 -2.26 7.92 -10.28
C GLY A 54 -2.30 8.88 -11.46
N LYS A 55 -1.60 10.00 -11.34
CA LYS A 55 -1.39 10.98 -12.39
C LYS A 55 0.09 11.35 -12.45
N ARG A 56 0.63 11.36 -13.65
CA ARG A 56 1.99 11.83 -13.92
C ARG A 56 1.94 13.15 -14.69
N PHE A 57 2.76 14.10 -14.27
CA PHE A 57 2.97 15.38 -14.91
C PHE A 57 4.40 15.41 -15.43
N ASN A 58 4.61 14.90 -16.65
CA ASN A 58 5.94 14.63 -17.19
C ASN A 58 6.79 15.89 -17.31
N ASP A 59 6.22 17.01 -17.75
CA ASP A 59 6.93 18.29 -17.93
C ASP A 59 7.44 18.87 -16.61
N GLN A 60 6.78 18.57 -15.53
CA GLN A 60 7.11 19.07 -14.18
C GLN A 60 7.87 18.05 -13.33
N GLY A 61 8.02 16.83 -13.81
CA GLY A 61 8.64 15.73 -13.05
C GLY A 61 7.86 15.33 -11.80
N ILE A 62 6.53 15.58 -11.76
CA ILE A 62 5.66 15.31 -10.62
C ILE A 62 4.83 14.05 -10.89
N GLN A 63 4.70 13.23 -9.89
CA GLN A 63 3.80 12.08 -9.87
C GLN A 63 2.97 12.10 -8.59
N LEU A 64 1.65 12.00 -8.74
CA LEU A 64 0.70 11.87 -7.65
C LEU A 64 0.04 10.50 -7.70
N SER A 65 -0.21 9.90 -6.54
CA SER A 65 -0.95 8.64 -6.43
C SER A 65 -1.80 8.64 -5.18
N LEU A 66 -3.07 8.30 -5.32
CA LEU A 66 -4.00 8.05 -4.23
C LEU A 66 -4.38 6.57 -4.24
N GLN A 67 -4.13 5.89 -3.15
CA GLN A 67 -4.59 4.54 -2.90
C GLN A 67 -5.60 4.55 -1.75
N THR A 68 -6.75 3.93 -1.96
CA THR A 68 -7.76 3.74 -0.91
C THR A 68 -8.18 2.29 -0.88
N GLY A 69 -8.14 1.69 0.29
CA GLY A 69 -8.54 0.30 0.53
C GLY A 69 -9.55 0.20 1.65
N TYR A 70 -10.52 -0.67 1.47
CA TYR A 70 -11.53 -1.02 2.47
C TYR A 70 -11.54 -2.53 2.67
N SER A 71 -11.59 -2.97 3.91
CA SER A 71 -11.70 -4.39 4.24
C SER A 71 -12.65 -4.63 5.40
N ILE A 72 -13.36 -5.75 5.33
CA ILE A 72 -14.20 -6.29 6.38
C ILE A 72 -13.37 -7.31 7.15
N LEU A 73 -13.50 -7.28 8.46
CA LEU A 73 -12.86 -8.18 9.40
C LEU A 73 -13.94 -9.11 9.96
N SER A 74 -13.66 -10.40 9.97
CA SER A 74 -14.54 -11.41 10.59
C SER A 74 -13.71 -12.27 11.53
N LEU A 75 -14.30 -12.64 12.66
CA LEU A 75 -13.71 -13.54 13.65
C LEU A 75 -14.69 -14.68 13.91
N ASN A 76 -14.25 -15.93 13.80
CA ASN A 76 -15.09 -17.12 13.95
C ASN A 76 -16.37 -17.07 13.12
N ASN A 77 -16.26 -16.59 11.85
CA ASN A 77 -17.36 -16.39 10.90
C ASN A 77 -18.38 -15.30 11.28
N GLU A 78 -18.14 -14.54 12.33
CA GLU A 78 -18.94 -13.38 12.69
C GLU A 78 -18.24 -12.09 12.28
N LYS A 79 -19.00 -11.11 11.79
CA LYS A 79 -18.44 -9.81 11.39
C LYS A 79 -17.93 -9.09 12.64
N ASP A 80 -16.62 -8.85 12.69
CA ASP A 80 -15.98 -8.12 13.80
C ASP A 80 -15.89 -6.61 13.51
N GLY A 81 -15.72 -6.20 12.25
CA GLY A 81 -15.58 -4.78 11.98
C GLY A 81 -15.06 -4.49 10.58
N TYR A 82 -14.42 -3.33 10.42
CA TYR A 82 -13.83 -2.90 9.16
C TYR A 82 -12.51 -2.15 9.36
N ALA A 83 -11.73 -2.08 8.30
CA ALA A 83 -10.57 -1.21 8.21
C ALA A 83 -10.61 -0.42 6.89
N LEU A 84 -10.39 0.88 6.99
CA LEU A 84 -10.20 1.82 5.88
C LEU A 84 -8.76 2.31 5.92
N ASN A 85 -8.07 2.23 4.79
CA ASN A 85 -6.71 2.73 4.63
C ASN A 85 -6.66 3.60 3.37
N SER A 86 -6.20 4.85 3.50
CA SER A 86 -5.99 5.74 2.36
C SER A 86 -4.59 6.31 2.42
N VAL A 87 -3.88 6.28 1.31
CA VAL A 87 -2.49 6.78 1.19
C VAL A 87 -2.40 7.67 -0.04
N LEU A 88 -2.04 8.92 0.19
CA LEU A 88 -1.67 9.87 -0.85
C LEU A 88 -0.15 9.97 -0.90
N THR A 89 0.42 9.75 -2.07
CA THR A 89 1.84 9.94 -2.36
C THR A 89 2.04 11.00 -3.41
N ALA A 90 3.02 11.87 -3.18
CA ALA A 90 3.50 12.85 -4.14
C ALA A 90 5.00 12.70 -4.29
N SER A 91 5.48 12.50 -5.52
CA SER A 91 6.89 12.44 -5.85
C SER A 91 7.21 13.56 -6.81
N TRP A 92 8.24 14.34 -6.53
CA TRP A 92 8.72 15.41 -7.38
C TRP A 92 10.20 15.23 -7.67
N LYS A 93 10.55 15.07 -8.95
CA LYS A 93 11.92 15.05 -9.43
C LYS A 93 12.35 16.48 -9.74
N ILE A 94 12.97 17.14 -8.77
CA ILE A 94 13.39 18.55 -8.87
C ILE A 94 14.45 18.72 -9.96
N ASN A 95 15.43 17.80 -9.99
CA ASN A 95 16.48 17.75 -11.01
C ASN A 95 17.07 16.33 -11.09
N LYS A 96 18.17 16.15 -11.86
CA LYS A 96 18.83 14.84 -12.02
C LYS A 96 19.41 14.27 -10.71
N ARG A 97 19.64 15.11 -9.71
CA ARG A 97 20.29 14.75 -8.44
C ARG A 97 19.34 14.81 -7.24
N ALA A 98 18.25 15.56 -7.33
CA ALA A 98 17.35 15.82 -6.22
C ALA A 98 15.93 15.35 -6.51
N SER A 99 15.32 14.66 -5.57
CA SER A 99 13.89 14.32 -5.57
C SER A 99 13.28 14.51 -4.19
N LEU A 100 12.03 14.95 -4.17
CA LEU A 100 11.21 15.11 -2.98
C LEU A 100 10.06 14.10 -3.04
N ASN A 101 9.85 13.38 -1.95
CA ASN A 101 8.71 12.48 -1.79
C ASN A 101 7.93 12.88 -0.55
N ALA A 102 6.63 13.03 -0.69
CA ALA A 102 5.70 13.27 0.40
C ALA A 102 4.68 12.13 0.45
N LEU A 103 4.32 11.71 1.66
CA LEU A 103 3.32 10.69 1.91
C LEU A 103 2.40 11.18 3.00
N MET A 104 1.09 11.05 2.77
CA MET A 104 0.05 11.24 3.78
C MET A 104 -0.81 9.98 3.82
N GLY A 105 -0.88 9.35 4.99
CA GLY A 105 -1.66 8.14 5.25
C GLY A 105 -2.78 8.43 6.22
N TYR A 106 -3.95 7.86 5.98
CA TYR A 106 -5.07 7.79 6.91
C TYR A 106 -5.47 6.34 7.10
N LEU A 107 -5.53 5.90 8.34
CA LEU A 107 -5.97 4.57 8.73
C LEU A 107 -7.09 4.68 9.75
N LYS A 108 -8.22 4.04 9.48
CA LYS A 108 -9.33 3.89 10.43
C LYS A 108 -9.66 2.43 10.58
N LYS A 109 -9.74 1.96 11.81
CA LYS A 109 -10.17 0.62 12.18
C LYS A 109 -11.29 0.71 13.20
N ALA A 110 -12.39 0.03 12.93
CA ALA A 110 -13.47 -0.21 13.88
C ALA A 110 -13.65 -1.72 14.02
N SER A 111 -13.71 -2.21 15.25
CA SER A 111 -13.86 -3.62 15.58
C SER A 111 -14.69 -3.72 16.87
N THR A 112 -15.45 -4.79 17.02
CA THR A 112 -16.21 -5.07 18.24
C THR A 112 -15.34 -5.65 19.36
N ILE A 113 -14.26 -6.32 18.98
CA ILE A 113 -13.37 -7.05 19.90
C ILE A 113 -12.07 -6.30 20.15
N SER A 114 -11.55 -5.60 19.14
CA SER A 114 -10.31 -4.86 19.25
C SER A 114 -10.56 -3.35 19.39
N ARG A 115 -9.56 -2.65 19.94
CA ARG A 115 -9.64 -1.20 20.14
C ARG A 115 -9.88 -0.48 18.81
N GLN A 116 -10.89 0.37 18.77
CA GLN A 116 -11.11 1.30 17.66
C GLN A 116 -10.03 2.38 17.68
N TYR A 117 -9.50 2.71 16.51
CA TYR A 117 -8.57 3.82 16.37
C TYR A 117 -8.61 4.39 14.97
N ASP A 118 -8.25 5.65 14.87
CA ASP A 118 -7.91 6.32 13.63
C ASP A 118 -6.54 6.99 13.78
N GLU A 119 -5.81 7.06 12.69
CA GLU A 119 -4.44 7.54 12.67
C GLU A 119 -4.18 8.27 11.36
N ILE A 120 -3.55 9.43 11.45
CA ILE A 120 -3.00 10.17 10.32
C ILE A 120 -1.48 10.10 10.43
N ARG A 121 -0.83 9.71 9.34
CA ARG A 121 0.63 9.68 9.20
C ARG A 121 1.05 10.64 8.11
N PHE A 122 2.11 11.37 8.37
CA PHE A 122 2.71 12.25 7.39
C PHE A 122 4.22 12.04 7.36
N SER A 123 4.80 11.98 6.15
CA SER A 123 6.25 11.96 5.98
C SER A 123 6.69 12.73 4.75
N ILE A 124 7.84 13.40 4.86
CA ILE A 124 8.54 14.05 3.76
C ILE A 124 9.96 13.49 3.72
N ASN A 125 10.41 13.13 2.54
CA ASN A 125 11.76 12.62 2.31
C ASN A 125 12.39 13.37 1.13
N LEU A 126 13.55 13.98 1.36
CA LEU A 126 14.39 14.58 0.34
C LEU A 126 15.57 13.65 0.06
N ALA A 127 15.67 13.17 -1.16
CA ALA A 127 16.82 12.39 -1.61
C ALA A 127 17.71 13.23 -2.50
N TYR A 128 19.02 13.23 -2.22
CA TYR A 128 20.04 13.92 -2.98
C TYR A 128 21.23 13.02 -3.30
N ASN A 129 21.56 12.85 -4.58
CA ASN A 129 22.71 12.07 -5.02
C ASN A 129 23.96 12.93 -5.11
N LEU A 130 24.91 12.69 -4.24
CA LEU A 130 26.20 13.42 -4.19
C LEU A 130 27.18 12.96 -5.28
N ILE A 131 27.05 11.72 -5.77
CA ILE A 131 27.99 11.10 -6.71
C ILE A 131 27.38 11.07 -8.09
N ASP A 132 27.99 11.77 -9.04
CA ASP A 132 27.73 11.65 -10.46
C ASP A 132 28.64 10.53 -11.00
N THR A 133 28.13 9.31 -11.11
CA THR A 133 28.83 8.25 -11.85
C THR A 133 28.78 8.60 -13.35
N LYS A 134 29.58 9.55 -13.78
CA LYS A 134 29.96 9.63 -15.18
C LYS A 134 30.76 8.37 -15.49
N GLY A 135 30.10 7.39 -16.07
CA GLY A 135 30.75 6.26 -16.70
C GLY A 135 31.75 6.81 -17.73
N ASN A 136 33.04 6.74 -17.40
CA ASN A 136 34.11 6.89 -18.34
C ASN A 136 34.08 5.70 -19.32
N GLY A 137 33.17 5.75 -20.28
CA GLY A 137 33.20 4.92 -21.48
C GLY A 137 33.96 5.68 -22.55
N LYS A 138 35.26 5.86 -22.39
CA LYS A 138 36.17 6.05 -23.49
C LYS A 138 36.70 4.67 -23.84
N GLU A 139 36.03 3.98 -24.71
CA GLU A 139 36.68 2.96 -25.52
C GLU A 139 37.26 3.63 -26.77
N LYS A 140 38.54 3.36 -26.92
CA LYS A 140 39.36 3.68 -28.12
C LYS A 140 38.98 2.73 -29.24
#